data_99194b2058e04e7f6f0f22ace9910b3a
#
_entry.id   99194b2058e04e7f6f0f22ace9910b3a
#
_cell.length_a   1.000
_cell.length_b   1.000
_cell.length_c   1.000
_cell.angle_alpha   90.00
_cell.angle_beta   90.00
_cell.angle_gamma   90.00
#
_symmetry.space_group_name_H-M   'P 1'
#
loop_
_entity.id
_entity.type
_entity.pdbx_description
1 polymer ?
#
loop_
_entity_poly.entity_id
_entity_poly.type
_entity_poly.pdbx_seq_one_letter_code
_entity_poly.pdbx_strand_id
1 'polypeptide(L)'
;VVAVGHTEADFEMTRAAFDRGARLVTHAFNAMPGIHHRQPGPVVAAFEDERVTIELILDGEHVHPDVAALAFTAAPGRVALVTDAMAAAGSGDGDYALGSLTVTVRDGLAVLRGTHTLAGATLTQDRALRLAITRAGLSPRDAVTALTLTPAHALGLDHRHGLLAPGFAADAVLLDHEWRVQHVWADGKALS
;
A
#
# COMPACT_ATOMS: atom_id res chain seq x y z
N VAL A 1 13.49 1.41 -9.48
CA VAL A 1 13.06 2.40 -8.48
C VAL A 1 13.65 2.02 -7.13
N VAL A 2 14.16 2.98 -6.36
CA VAL A 2 14.73 2.76 -5.02
C VAL A 2 13.72 3.21 -3.97
N ALA A 3 13.55 2.40 -2.93
CA ALA A 3 12.63 2.67 -1.83
C ALA A 3 13.38 2.82 -0.49
N VAL A 4 12.86 3.65 0.40
CA VAL A 4 13.23 3.73 1.80
C VAL A 4 12.22 2.89 2.60
N GLY A 5 12.72 1.92 3.37
CA GLY A 5 11.87 1.06 4.21
C GLY A 5 12.71 0.24 5.18
N HIS A 6 12.09 -0.38 6.19
CA HIS A 6 12.77 -1.13 7.25
C HIS A 6 14.01 -0.39 7.77
N THR A 7 13.82 0.83 8.28
CA THR A 7 14.92 1.75 8.56
C THR A 7 14.75 2.45 9.90
N GLU A 8 15.87 2.77 10.54
CA GLU A 8 15.95 3.68 11.68
C GLU A 8 16.34 5.11 11.26
N ALA A 9 16.26 5.43 9.96
CA ALA A 9 16.60 6.75 9.43
C ALA A 9 15.72 7.83 10.05
N ASP A 10 16.33 8.94 10.41
CA ASP A 10 15.63 10.15 10.80
C ASP A 10 15.14 10.95 9.57
N PHE A 11 14.56 12.10 9.82
CA PHE A 11 14.03 13.00 8.80
C PHE A 11 15.11 13.46 7.81
N GLU A 12 16.28 13.90 8.28
CA GLU A 12 17.35 14.44 7.44
C GLU A 12 18.03 13.33 6.60
N MET A 13 18.24 12.18 7.20
CA MET A 13 18.80 11.02 6.48
C MET A 13 17.85 10.56 5.36
N THR A 14 16.54 10.58 5.63
CA THR A 14 15.53 10.21 4.64
C THR A 14 15.48 11.20 3.49
N ARG A 15 15.51 12.52 3.78
CA ARG A 15 15.60 13.56 2.73
C ARG A 15 16.86 13.38 1.87
N ALA A 16 18.00 13.11 2.51
CA ALA A 16 19.24 12.83 1.78
C ALA A 16 19.15 11.60 0.87
N ALA A 17 18.35 10.58 1.23
CA ALA A 17 18.07 9.43 0.36
C ALA A 17 17.23 9.85 -0.86
N PHE A 18 16.20 10.69 -0.68
CA PHE A 18 15.39 11.22 -1.78
C PHE A 18 16.24 12.09 -2.74
N ASP A 19 17.13 12.90 -2.23
CA ASP A 19 18.04 13.70 -3.04
C ASP A 19 19.04 12.84 -3.83
N ARG A 20 19.33 11.63 -3.36
CA ARG A 20 20.13 10.62 -4.07
C ARG A 20 19.33 9.72 -5.01
N GLY A 21 18.03 9.96 -5.15
CA GLY A 21 17.20 9.29 -6.15
C GLY A 21 16.24 8.22 -5.62
N ALA A 22 16.09 8.03 -4.30
CA ALA A 22 14.98 7.23 -3.78
C ALA A 22 13.64 7.94 -4.11
N ARG A 23 12.63 7.15 -4.49
CA ARG A 23 11.33 7.65 -4.97
C ARG A 23 10.14 6.95 -4.33
N LEU A 24 10.37 6.02 -3.44
CA LEU A 24 9.34 5.29 -2.72
C LEU A 24 9.65 5.29 -1.22
N VAL A 25 8.59 5.26 -0.41
CA VAL A 25 8.65 4.80 0.99
C VAL A 25 7.81 3.55 1.09
N THR A 26 8.47 2.44 1.45
CA THR A 26 7.84 1.13 1.57
C THR A 26 6.96 1.07 2.82
N HIS A 27 5.73 0.58 2.69
CA HIS A 27 4.74 0.36 3.76
C HIS A 27 4.89 1.35 4.93
N ALA A 28 4.74 2.64 4.62
CA ALA A 28 4.93 3.75 5.56
C ALA A 28 4.28 3.47 6.94
N PHE A 29 4.92 3.95 7.99
CA PHE A 29 4.64 3.72 9.41
C PHE A 29 5.10 2.35 9.96
N ASN A 30 5.37 1.35 9.12
CA ASN A 30 5.76 0.02 9.54
C ASN A 30 7.28 -0.18 9.44
N ALA A 31 7.87 -0.79 10.46
CA ALA A 31 9.32 -1.04 10.56
C ALA A 31 10.18 0.21 10.33
N MET A 32 9.72 1.38 10.85
CA MET A 32 10.42 2.66 10.80
C MET A 32 9.99 3.56 11.96
N PRO A 33 10.76 4.62 12.32
CA PRO A 33 10.34 5.59 13.32
C PRO A 33 9.01 6.26 12.95
N GLY A 34 8.11 6.36 13.93
CA GLY A 34 6.84 7.05 13.79
C GLY A 34 6.99 8.57 13.80
N ILE A 35 5.89 9.28 13.55
CA ILE A 35 5.86 10.74 13.63
C ILE A 35 5.91 11.17 15.09
N HIS A 36 6.92 11.97 15.44
CA HIS A 36 7.05 12.60 16.73
C HIS A 36 7.26 14.11 16.54
N HIS A 37 6.65 14.93 17.40
CA HIS A 37 6.60 16.40 17.24
C HIS A 37 7.97 17.11 17.26
N ARG A 38 9.04 16.45 17.69
CA ARG A 38 10.42 16.95 17.64
C ARG A 38 11.36 16.08 16.80
N GLN A 39 10.90 14.92 16.35
CA GLN A 39 11.62 13.96 15.50
C GLN A 39 10.66 13.44 14.45
N PRO A 40 10.41 14.19 13.38
CA PRO A 40 9.31 13.90 12.46
C PRO A 40 9.45 12.57 11.70
N GLY A 41 10.67 12.06 11.55
CA GLY A 41 10.94 10.76 10.96
C GLY A 41 10.75 10.70 9.43
N PRO A 42 10.86 9.48 8.87
CA PRO A 42 10.87 9.28 7.42
C PRO A 42 9.52 9.59 6.76
N VAL A 43 8.41 9.37 7.46
CA VAL A 43 7.07 9.58 6.88
C VAL A 43 6.81 11.07 6.61
N VAL A 44 7.20 11.96 7.54
CA VAL A 44 7.05 13.40 7.32
C VAL A 44 7.97 13.89 6.21
N ALA A 45 9.20 13.37 6.13
CA ALA A 45 10.09 13.67 5.00
C ALA A 45 9.45 13.30 3.64
N ALA A 46 8.73 12.17 3.59
CA ALA A 46 8.02 11.76 2.38
C ALA A 46 6.77 12.62 2.09
N PHE A 47 6.09 13.12 3.12
CA PHE A 47 4.96 14.04 2.93
C PHE A 47 5.40 15.34 2.27
N GLU A 48 6.58 15.87 2.64
CA GLU A 48 7.13 17.11 2.12
C GLU A 48 7.75 16.99 0.72
N ASP A 49 8.15 15.80 0.28
CA ASP A 49 8.82 15.60 -1.00
C ASP A 49 7.85 15.11 -2.08
N GLU A 50 7.45 16.01 -2.98
CA GLU A 50 6.51 15.72 -4.06
C GLU A 50 7.00 14.66 -5.06
N ARG A 51 8.29 14.35 -5.08
CA ARG A 51 8.91 13.33 -5.95
C ARG A 51 8.66 11.90 -5.46
N VAL A 52 8.17 11.73 -4.23
CA VAL A 52 8.12 10.46 -3.51
C VAL A 52 6.71 9.90 -3.46
N THR A 53 6.54 8.66 -3.86
CA THR A 53 5.33 7.87 -3.63
C THR A 53 5.43 7.13 -2.30
N ILE A 54 4.33 7.06 -1.57
CA ILE A 54 4.22 6.48 -0.24
C ILE A 54 3.36 5.23 -0.32
N GLU A 55 3.95 4.06 -0.10
CA GLU A 55 3.19 2.82 0.00
C GLU A 55 2.54 2.70 1.39
N LEU A 56 1.31 2.17 1.43
CA LEU A 56 0.55 2.05 2.65
C LEU A 56 -0.29 0.77 2.65
N ILE A 57 -0.20 -0.01 3.74
CA ILE A 57 -1.01 -1.21 3.96
C ILE A 57 -2.26 -0.79 4.73
N LEU A 58 -3.41 -0.79 4.07
CA LEU A 58 -4.68 -0.41 4.68
C LEU A 58 -5.56 -1.64 4.90
N ASP A 59 -5.20 -2.44 5.89
CA ASP A 59 -5.94 -3.62 6.34
C ASP A 59 -6.70 -3.39 7.67
N GLY A 60 -6.42 -2.27 8.34
CA GLY A 60 -6.96 -1.88 9.65
C GLY A 60 -6.09 -2.33 10.83
N GLU A 61 -5.03 -3.12 10.56
CA GLU A 61 -4.09 -3.66 11.55
C GLU A 61 -2.73 -2.97 11.47
N HIS A 62 -2.16 -2.83 10.26
CA HIS A 62 -0.89 -2.15 10.03
C HIS A 62 -1.01 -0.63 10.19
N VAL A 63 -2.08 -0.05 9.66
CA VAL A 63 -2.32 1.40 9.74
C VAL A 63 -3.79 1.66 10.07
N HIS A 64 -4.01 2.45 11.12
CA HIS A 64 -5.37 2.88 11.49
C HIS A 64 -5.99 3.69 10.35
N PRO A 65 -7.28 3.50 10.03
CA PRO A 65 -7.94 4.21 8.92
C PRO A 65 -7.82 5.73 8.98
N ASP A 66 -7.89 6.35 10.16
CA ASP A 66 -7.73 7.80 10.30
C ASP A 66 -6.30 8.26 10.02
N VAL A 67 -5.29 7.43 10.33
CA VAL A 67 -3.89 7.72 9.98
C VAL A 67 -3.68 7.60 8.47
N ALA A 68 -4.35 6.64 7.83
CA ALA A 68 -4.37 6.55 6.38
C ALA A 68 -5.01 7.80 5.75
N ALA A 69 -6.17 8.25 6.25
CA ALA A 69 -6.83 9.48 5.77
C ALA A 69 -5.91 10.72 5.92
N LEU A 70 -5.16 10.81 7.02
CA LEU A 70 -4.16 11.86 7.21
C LEU A 70 -3.06 11.77 6.15
N ALA A 71 -2.55 10.59 5.85
CA ALA A 71 -1.52 10.39 4.82
C ALA A 71 -2.02 10.82 3.42
N PHE A 72 -3.25 10.48 3.06
CA PHE A 72 -3.87 10.92 1.80
C PHE A 72 -4.05 12.43 1.74
N THR A 73 -4.35 13.08 2.85
CA THR A 73 -4.46 14.54 2.94
C THR A 73 -3.10 15.21 2.81
N ALA A 74 -2.06 14.65 3.45
CA ALA A 74 -0.70 15.21 3.45
C ALA A 74 0.04 14.98 2.12
N ALA A 75 -0.31 13.91 1.39
CA ALA A 75 0.35 13.52 0.15
C ALA A 75 -0.67 13.20 -0.97
N PRO A 76 -1.48 14.17 -1.41
CA PRO A 76 -2.54 13.94 -2.39
C PRO A 76 -1.98 13.39 -3.70
N GLY A 77 -2.58 12.29 -4.20
CA GLY A 77 -2.16 11.62 -5.44
C GLY A 77 -0.85 10.82 -5.34
N ARG A 78 -0.17 10.82 -4.20
CA ARG A 78 1.12 10.16 -4.01
C ARG A 78 1.09 8.94 -3.06
N VAL A 79 -0.06 8.58 -2.52
CA VAL A 79 -0.22 7.36 -1.72
C VAL A 79 -0.62 6.22 -2.63
N ALA A 80 0.15 5.13 -2.61
CA ALA A 80 -0.16 3.87 -3.25
C ALA A 80 -0.62 2.85 -2.19
N LEU A 81 -1.77 2.24 -2.36
CA LEU A 81 -2.21 1.14 -1.50
C LEU A 81 -1.53 -0.15 -1.96
N VAL A 82 -0.85 -0.80 -1.03
CA VAL A 82 -0.18 -2.09 -1.24
C VAL A 82 -0.74 -3.13 -0.27
N THR A 83 -0.54 -4.39 -0.57
CA THR A 83 -1.01 -5.48 0.29
C THR A 83 0.05 -5.96 1.27
N ASP A 84 1.30 -5.97 0.87
CA ASP A 84 2.37 -6.70 1.55
C ASP A 84 1.96 -8.16 1.86
N ALA A 85 1.24 -8.77 0.89
CA ALA A 85 0.63 -10.07 1.05
C ALA A 85 1.70 -11.17 1.10
N MET A 86 1.55 -12.06 2.09
CA MET A 86 2.40 -13.24 2.24
C MET A 86 1.68 -14.52 1.79
N ALA A 87 2.32 -15.68 1.88
CA ALA A 87 1.82 -16.95 1.34
C ALA A 87 0.44 -17.39 1.84
N ALA A 88 -0.03 -16.82 2.95
CA ALA A 88 -1.38 -17.09 3.49
C ALA A 88 -2.49 -16.33 2.76
N ALA A 89 -2.18 -15.34 1.95
CA ALA A 89 -3.20 -14.56 1.25
C ALA A 89 -4.02 -15.48 0.32
N GLY A 90 -5.33 -15.56 0.57
CA GLY A 90 -6.23 -16.47 -0.13
C GLY A 90 -6.17 -17.95 0.31
N SER A 91 -5.35 -18.29 1.32
CA SER A 91 -5.15 -19.68 1.75
C SER A 91 -5.79 -20.01 3.13
N GLY A 92 -6.27 -18.99 3.84
CA GLY A 92 -6.93 -19.14 5.14
C GLY A 92 -5.98 -19.18 6.34
N ASP A 93 -6.53 -19.54 7.51
CA ASP A 93 -5.78 -19.59 8.76
C ASP A 93 -4.85 -20.80 8.81
N GLY A 94 -3.71 -20.65 9.48
CA GLY A 94 -2.71 -21.72 9.61
C GLY A 94 -1.31 -21.18 9.86
N ASP A 95 -0.33 -22.07 9.79
CA ASP A 95 1.09 -21.73 9.90
C ASP A 95 1.75 -21.73 8.51
N TYR A 96 2.49 -20.67 8.22
CA TYR A 96 3.12 -20.44 6.93
C TYR A 96 4.60 -20.09 7.09
N ALA A 97 5.41 -20.46 6.11
CA ALA A 97 6.81 -20.07 6.07
C ALA A 97 6.97 -18.66 5.48
N LEU A 98 7.79 -17.84 6.11
CA LEU A 98 8.27 -16.55 5.61
C LEU A 98 9.80 -16.54 5.70
N GLY A 99 10.48 -16.94 4.64
CA GLY A 99 11.91 -17.23 4.65
C GLY A 99 12.23 -18.33 5.70
N SER A 100 13.06 -18.02 6.67
CA SER A 100 13.40 -18.91 7.79
C SER A 100 12.44 -18.82 8.99
N LEU A 101 11.48 -17.92 8.93
CA LEU A 101 10.54 -17.67 10.02
C LEU A 101 9.23 -18.42 9.80
N THR A 102 8.50 -18.68 10.87
CA THR A 102 7.14 -19.19 10.83
C THR A 102 6.18 -18.06 11.21
N VAL A 103 5.17 -17.83 10.37
CA VAL A 103 4.06 -16.91 10.60
C VAL A 103 2.82 -17.74 10.94
N THR A 104 2.12 -17.37 11.99
CA THR A 104 0.81 -17.94 12.33
C THR A 104 -0.27 -16.95 11.88
N VAL A 105 -1.24 -17.44 11.11
CA VAL A 105 -2.42 -16.66 10.70
C VAL A 105 -3.63 -17.13 11.49
N ARG A 106 -4.32 -16.20 12.12
CA ARG A 106 -5.60 -16.42 12.82
C ARG A 106 -6.54 -15.27 12.52
N ASP A 107 -7.78 -15.59 12.12
CA ASP A 107 -8.80 -14.61 11.72
C ASP A 107 -8.27 -13.61 10.65
N GLY A 108 -7.37 -14.11 9.77
CA GLY A 108 -6.73 -13.31 8.75
C GLY A 108 -5.56 -12.42 9.22
N LEU A 109 -5.23 -12.40 10.52
CA LEU A 109 -4.10 -11.65 11.06
C LEU A 109 -2.84 -12.50 11.04
N ALA A 110 -1.81 -12.02 10.35
CA ALA A 110 -0.51 -12.69 10.20
C ALA A 110 0.51 -12.15 11.23
N VAL A 111 0.99 -13.00 12.13
CA VAL A 111 1.98 -12.64 13.14
C VAL A 111 3.14 -13.63 13.18
N LEU A 112 4.33 -13.18 13.51
CA LEU A 112 5.46 -14.08 13.79
C LEU A 112 5.08 -15.01 14.94
N ARG A 113 5.29 -16.32 14.74
CA ARG A 113 4.92 -17.34 15.70
C ARG A 113 5.48 -17.05 17.10
N GLY A 114 4.60 -17.04 18.10
CA GLY A 114 4.94 -16.80 19.50
C GLY A 114 5.18 -15.33 19.85
N THR A 115 4.83 -14.40 18.97
CA THR A 115 4.94 -12.95 19.18
C THR A 115 3.64 -12.22 18.83
N HIS A 116 3.63 -10.90 18.98
CA HIS A 116 2.58 -10.01 18.47
C HIS A 116 3.04 -9.17 17.27
N THR A 117 4.21 -9.49 16.70
CA THR A 117 4.77 -8.75 15.58
C THR A 117 4.06 -9.14 14.28
N LEU A 118 3.49 -8.19 13.59
CA LEU A 118 2.92 -8.38 12.26
C LEU A 118 4.00 -8.85 11.28
N ALA A 119 3.65 -9.74 10.36
CA ALA A 119 4.58 -10.34 9.43
C ALA A 119 3.94 -10.53 8.05
N GLY A 120 3.93 -9.47 7.28
CA GLY A 120 3.15 -9.36 6.05
C GLY A 120 1.65 -9.33 6.32
N ALA A 121 0.84 -9.44 5.28
CA ALA A 121 -0.60 -9.40 5.37
C ALA A 121 -1.29 -10.54 4.61
N THR A 122 -2.58 -10.70 4.89
CA THR A 122 -3.51 -11.50 4.07
C THR A 122 -4.44 -10.60 3.24
N LEU A 123 -4.14 -9.30 3.20
CA LEU A 123 -4.93 -8.28 2.53
C LEU A 123 -5.01 -8.54 1.03
N THR A 124 -6.19 -8.32 0.46
CA THR A 124 -6.39 -8.25 -1.00
C THR A 124 -6.63 -6.80 -1.43
N GLN A 125 -6.33 -6.46 -2.69
CA GLN A 125 -6.47 -5.08 -3.18
C GLN A 125 -7.92 -4.57 -3.17
N ASP A 126 -8.90 -5.43 -3.44
CA ASP A 126 -10.31 -5.07 -3.33
C ASP A 126 -10.75 -4.82 -1.88
N ARG A 127 -10.18 -5.54 -0.91
CA ARG A 127 -10.41 -5.27 0.51
C ARG A 127 -9.77 -3.94 0.93
N ALA A 128 -8.55 -3.64 0.46
CA ALA A 128 -7.91 -2.34 0.67
C ALA A 128 -8.78 -1.19 0.12
N LEU A 129 -9.33 -1.35 -1.10
CA LEU A 129 -10.26 -0.39 -1.69
C LEU A 129 -11.49 -0.15 -0.80
N ARG A 130 -12.15 -1.23 -0.36
CA ARG A 130 -13.32 -1.12 0.52
C ARG A 130 -13.00 -0.38 1.81
N LEU A 131 -11.90 -0.71 2.46
CA LEU A 131 -11.48 -0.05 3.71
C LEU A 131 -11.13 1.42 3.48
N ALA A 132 -10.48 1.75 2.37
CA ALA A 132 -10.18 3.12 1.99
C ALA A 132 -11.46 3.98 1.89
N ILE A 133 -12.49 3.45 1.24
CA ILE A 133 -13.75 4.18 1.05
C ILE A 133 -14.60 4.17 2.34
N THR A 134 -14.79 3.00 2.96
CA THR A 134 -15.79 2.83 4.04
C THR A 134 -15.27 3.15 5.44
N ARG A 135 -13.97 3.07 5.67
CA ARG A 135 -13.35 3.27 6.98
C ARG A 135 -12.45 4.50 7.04
N ALA A 136 -11.64 4.74 6.00
CA ALA A 136 -10.80 5.95 5.92
C ALA A 136 -11.54 7.15 5.28
N GLY A 137 -12.75 6.95 4.74
CA GLY A 137 -13.60 8.03 4.20
C GLY A 137 -13.06 8.66 2.92
N LEU A 138 -12.20 7.96 2.18
CA LEU A 138 -11.67 8.45 0.91
C LEU A 138 -12.75 8.48 -0.17
N SER A 139 -12.62 9.42 -1.11
CA SER A 139 -13.44 9.37 -2.30
C SER A 139 -13.14 8.09 -3.10
N PRO A 140 -14.14 7.48 -3.77
CA PRO A 140 -13.89 6.32 -4.65
C PRO A 140 -12.82 6.59 -5.69
N ARG A 141 -12.74 7.81 -6.21
CA ARG A 141 -11.72 8.22 -7.18
C ARG A 141 -10.31 8.14 -6.57
N ASP A 142 -10.10 8.71 -5.40
CA ASP A 142 -8.77 8.73 -4.77
C ASP A 142 -8.33 7.31 -4.38
N ALA A 143 -9.26 6.51 -3.84
CA ALA A 143 -9.01 5.12 -3.49
C ALA A 143 -8.63 4.26 -4.72
N VAL A 144 -9.35 4.42 -5.85
CA VAL A 144 -9.01 3.74 -7.11
C VAL A 144 -7.68 4.25 -7.67
N THR A 145 -7.43 5.56 -7.65
CA THR A 145 -6.16 6.14 -8.11
C THR A 145 -4.98 5.55 -7.34
N ALA A 146 -5.11 5.38 -6.02
CA ALA A 146 -4.08 4.79 -5.16
C ALA A 146 -3.77 3.32 -5.47
N LEU A 147 -4.67 2.62 -6.16
CA LEU A 147 -4.53 1.22 -6.57
C LEU A 147 -4.14 1.05 -8.05
N THR A 148 -4.17 2.13 -8.83
CA THR A 148 -4.02 2.07 -10.28
C THR A 148 -2.97 3.06 -10.80
N LEU A 149 -3.32 4.32 -10.94
CA LEU A 149 -2.45 5.33 -11.55
C LEU A 149 -1.24 5.65 -10.69
N THR A 150 -1.41 5.79 -9.37
CA THR A 150 -0.29 6.10 -8.47
C THR A 150 0.81 5.03 -8.49
N PRO A 151 0.53 3.71 -8.33
CA PRO A 151 1.57 2.70 -8.46
C PRO A 151 2.12 2.60 -9.89
N ALA A 152 1.31 2.81 -10.94
CA ALA A 152 1.80 2.85 -12.30
C ALA A 152 2.81 3.99 -12.51
N HIS A 153 2.52 5.18 -11.98
CA HIS A 153 3.42 6.33 -12.00
C HIS A 153 4.73 6.04 -11.25
N ALA A 154 4.64 5.49 -10.06
CA ALA A 154 5.82 5.14 -9.24
C ALA A 154 6.79 4.18 -9.97
N LEU A 155 6.26 3.32 -10.82
CA LEU A 155 7.02 2.35 -11.60
C LEU A 155 7.39 2.86 -13.02
N GLY A 156 6.96 4.07 -13.42
CA GLY A 156 7.17 4.61 -14.77
C GLY A 156 6.32 3.91 -15.84
N LEU A 157 5.20 3.31 -15.46
CA LEU A 157 4.29 2.56 -16.33
C LEU A 157 3.00 3.33 -16.66
N ASP A 158 2.86 4.55 -16.18
CA ASP A 158 1.68 5.42 -16.31
C ASP A 158 1.40 5.90 -17.75
N HIS A 159 2.30 5.64 -18.67
CA HIS A 159 2.08 5.82 -20.10
C HIS A 159 1.26 4.70 -20.75
N ARG A 160 1.04 3.58 -20.04
CA ARG A 160 0.33 2.40 -20.55
C ARG A 160 -0.64 1.77 -19.55
N HIS A 161 -0.45 1.96 -18.26
CA HIS A 161 -1.25 1.36 -17.18
C HIS A 161 -1.82 2.41 -16.23
N GLY A 162 -2.83 2.02 -15.47
CA GLY A 162 -3.43 2.83 -14.42
C GLY A 162 -4.66 3.63 -14.84
N LEU A 163 -5.00 3.66 -16.13
CA LEU A 163 -6.18 4.35 -16.64
C LEU A 163 -6.94 3.49 -17.67
N LEU A 164 -8.26 3.67 -17.74
CA LEU A 164 -9.10 3.20 -18.84
C LEU A 164 -9.21 4.33 -19.86
N ALA A 165 -8.25 4.38 -20.79
CA ALA A 165 -8.19 5.42 -21.83
C ALA A 165 -7.65 4.84 -23.15
N PRO A 166 -7.95 5.47 -24.31
CA PRO A 166 -7.37 5.05 -25.59
C PRO A 166 -5.85 5.00 -25.53
N GLY A 167 -5.26 3.87 -25.96
CA GLY A 167 -3.81 3.64 -25.96
C GLY A 167 -3.27 2.97 -24.68
N PHE A 168 -4.08 2.84 -23.64
CA PHE A 168 -3.71 2.09 -22.42
C PHE A 168 -4.03 0.60 -22.57
N ALA A 169 -3.39 -0.21 -21.71
CA ALA A 169 -3.73 -1.61 -21.59
C ALA A 169 -5.21 -1.77 -21.20
N ALA A 170 -5.89 -2.72 -21.82
CA ALA A 170 -7.29 -3.00 -21.54
C ALA A 170 -7.44 -3.87 -20.28
N ASP A 171 -6.84 -3.43 -19.19
CA ASP A 171 -6.94 -4.04 -17.87
C ASP A 171 -8.08 -3.36 -17.11
N ALA A 172 -9.09 -4.14 -16.72
CA ALA A 172 -10.27 -3.61 -16.06
C ALA A 172 -10.78 -4.54 -14.97
N VAL A 173 -11.33 -3.95 -13.94
CA VAL A 173 -12.04 -4.66 -12.88
C VAL A 173 -13.43 -4.07 -12.75
N LEU A 174 -14.46 -4.89 -12.87
CA LEU A 174 -15.83 -4.51 -12.58
C LEU A 174 -16.14 -4.81 -11.12
N LEU A 175 -16.62 -3.81 -10.42
CA LEU A 175 -17.02 -3.91 -9.02
C LEU A 175 -18.52 -3.72 -8.87
N ASP A 176 -19.12 -4.36 -7.88
CA ASP A 176 -20.51 -4.10 -7.48
C ASP A 176 -20.59 -2.82 -6.61
N HIS A 177 -21.82 -2.52 -6.15
CA HIS A 177 -22.10 -1.36 -5.29
C HIS A 177 -21.50 -1.48 -3.87
N GLU A 178 -21.04 -2.68 -3.47
CA GLU A 178 -20.31 -2.93 -2.23
C GLU A 178 -18.78 -3.01 -2.44
N TRP A 179 -18.31 -2.61 -3.63
CA TRP A 179 -16.91 -2.62 -4.04
C TRP A 179 -16.29 -4.03 -4.07
N ARG A 180 -17.08 -5.05 -4.36
CA ARG A 180 -16.62 -6.43 -4.54
C ARG A 180 -16.38 -6.73 -6.01
N VAL A 181 -15.32 -7.47 -6.29
CA VAL A 181 -14.96 -7.85 -7.66
C VAL A 181 -16.02 -8.76 -8.25
N GLN A 182 -16.52 -8.41 -9.42
CA GLN A 182 -17.46 -9.19 -10.22
C GLN A 182 -16.77 -9.81 -11.45
N HIS A 183 -15.97 -9.01 -12.17
CA HIS A 183 -15.24 -9.44 -13.34
C HIS A 183 -13.89 -8.77 -13.43
N VAL A 184 -12.92 -9.48 -14.02
CA VAL A 184 -11.57 -9.02 -14.25
C VAL A 184 -11.20 -9.25 -15.71
N TRP A 185 -10.61 -8.24 -16.35
CA TRP A 185 -10.02 -8.36 -17.67
C TRP A 185 -8.54 -7.98 -17.59
N ALA A 186 -7.70 -8.74 -18.30
CA ALA A 186 -6.30 -8.41 -18.52
C ALA A 186 -6.05 -8.40 -20.04
N ASP A 187 -5.51 -7.30 -20.52
CA ASP A 187 -5.26 -7.05 -21.95
C ASP A 187 -6.50 -7.34 -22.83
N GLY A 188 -7.67 -6.95 -22.32
CA GLY A 188 -8.98 -7.13 -22.94
C GLY A 188 -9.57 -8.56 -22.87
N LYS A 189 -8.89 -9.49 -22.21
CA LYS A 189 -9.37 -10.87 -22.04
C LYS A 189 -9.98 -11.07 -20.65
N ALA A 190 -11.20 -11.58 -20.61
CA ALA A 190 -11.83 -11.92 -19.33
C ALA A 190 -11.04 -13.05 -18.64
N LEU A 191 -10.74 -12.87 -17.35
CA LEU A 191 -10.07 -13.85 -16.50
C LEU A 191 -11.06 -14.60 -15.60
N SER A 192 -12.18 -13.99 -15.27
CA SER A 192 -13.26 -14.57 -14.45
C SER A 192 -14.56 -13.82 -14.70
#